data_09c117f60fee1322c622fc6c0431a5f1
#
_entry.id   09c117f60fee1322c622fc6c0431a5f1
#
_cell.length_a   1.000
_cell.length_b   1.000
_cell.length_c   1.000
_cell.angle_alpha   90.00
_cell.angle_beta   90.00
_cell.angle_gamma   90.00
#
_symmetry.space_group_name_H-M   'P 1'
#
loop_
_entity.id
_entity.type
_entity.pdbx_description
1 polymer ?
#
loop_
_entity_poly.entity_id
_entity_poly.type
_entity_poly.pdbx_seq_one_letter_code
_entity_poly.pdbx_strand_id
1 'polypeptide(L)'
;MRMLRRNALSFLTCMPIAAAAGGASVATAAVPEEKPKTSGKILFVVTSHGELGNTGRKTGYWLSEVTHPWKVLKDAGYEIDFVSPLGGECPSEGIDASDPINKEFSQDLSAQKKINFTMKPSDVKPDEYKAIFFAGG
;
A
#
# COMPACT_ATOMS: atom_id res chain seq x y z
N MET A 1 -37.82 -28.88 38.19
CA MET A 1 -37.02 -29.67 39.14
C MET A 1 -35.63 -29.10 39.14
N ARG A 2 -35.39 -28.19 40.10
CA ARG A 2 -34.38 -28.20 41.18
C ARG A 2 -32.98 -28.47 40.64
N MET A 3 -31.95 -27.66 40.86
CA MET A 3 -31.50 -27.08 42.13
C MET A 3 -30.46 -25.95 41.87
N LEU A 4 -30.66 -24.86 42.60
CA LEU A 4 -29.65 -23.84 42.92
C LEU A 4 -28.49 -24.45 43.72
N ARG A 5 -27.26 -23.97 43.51
CA ARG A 5 -26.33 -23.81 44.65
C ARG A 5 -25.54 -22.51 44.50
N ARG A 6 -25.80 -21.64 45.46
CA ARG A 6 -25.04 -20.45 45.85
C ARG A 6 -23.92 -20.89 46.78
N ASN A 7 -22.76 -20.30 46.69
CA ASN A 7 -21.85 -20.05 47.84
C ASN A 7 -20.90 -18.96 47.36
N ALA A 8 -20.87 -17.87 47.94
CA ALA A 8 -20.59 -17.33 49.26
C ALA A 8 -19.21 -16.63 49.25
N LEU A 9 -19.32 -15.35 49.57
CA LEU A 9 -18.28 -14.35 49.78
C LEU A 9 -17.11 -14.86 50.64
N SER A 10 -15.91 -14.37 50.32
CA SER A 10 -14.90 -14.13 51.35
C SER A 10 -14.20 -12.82 51.03
N PHE A 11 -14.55 -11.83 51.82
CA PHE A 11 -13.77 -10.59 51.98
C PHE A 11 -12.48 -10.92 52.70
N LEU A 12 -11.35 -10.52 52.18
CA LEU A 12 -10.15 -10.35 53.00
C LEU A 12 -9.52 -8.99 52.70
N THR A 13 -9.77 -8.11 53.62
CA THR A 13 -9.06 -6.84 53.82
C THR A 13 -7.63 -7.14 54.23
N CYS A 14 -6.65 -6.50 53.61
CA CYS A 14 -5.47 -6.02 54.34
C CYS A 14 -4.58 -5.05 53.53
N MET A 15 -4.48 -3.89 54.04
CA MET A 15 -3.39 -2.93 54.25
C MET A 15 -2.47 -2.47 53.10
N PRO A 16 -2.16 -1.16 53.09
CA PRO A 16 -1.27 -0.55 52.11
C PRO A 16 0.19 -0.66 52.57
N ILE A 17 1.03 -1.11 51.67
CA ILE A 17 2.48 -0.92 51.82
C ILE A 17 2.90 0.17 50.85
N ALA A 18 3.23 1.33 51.44
CA ALA A 18 3.97 2.35 50.72
C ALA A 18 5.40 1.86 50.53
N ALA A 19 5.85 1.76 49.32
CA ALA A 19 7.26 1.60 49.00
C ALA A 19 7.62 2.46 47.79
N ALA A 20 8.60 3.23 48.04
CA ALA A 20 9.30 4.29 47.37
C ALA A 20 9.47 4.20 45.85
N ALA A 21 9.46 5.42 45.29
CA ALA A 21 9.89 5.80 43.96
C ALA A 21 11.19 5.14 43.48
N GLY A 22 11.10 4.52 42.33
CA GLY A 22 12.22 4.17 41.49
C GLY A 22 11.75 4.26 40.06
N GLY A 23 11.68 5.47 39.50
CA GLY A 23 11.36 5.69 38.11
C GLY A 23 12.48 5.18 37.20
N ALA A 24 12.43 3.91 36.82
CA ALA A 24 13.22 3.41 35.71
C ALA A 24 12.47 3.80 34.43
N SER A 25 12.86 4.94 33.87
CA SER A 25 12.50 5.32 32.49
C SER A 25 13.12 4.28 31.57
N VAL A 26 12.33 3.32 31.13
CA VAL A 26 12.68 2.47 29.99
C VAL A 26 12.63 3.35 28.75
N ALA A 27 13.81 3.88 28.40
CA ALA A 27 14.00 4.45 27.08
C ALA A 27 13.77 3.32 26.08
N THR A 28 12.60 3.30 25.48
CA THR A 28 12.32 2.49 24.30
C THR A 28 13.23 3.00 23.20
N ALA A 29 14.38 2.35 23.02
CA ALA A 29 15.23 2.60 21.87
C ALA A 29 14.38 2.28 20.63
N ALA A 30 14.05 3.30 19.86
CA ALA A 30 13.48 3.15 18.55
C ALA A 30 14.48 2.34 17.73
N VAL A 31 14.12 1.09 17.41
CA VAL A 31 14.86 0.28 16.45
C VAL A 31 14.81 1.06 15.14
N PRO A 32 15.97 1.42 14.53
CA PRO A 32 15.94 2.06 13.23
C PRO A 32 15.24 1.10 12.27
N GLU A 33 14.13 1.53 11.70
CA GLU A 33 13.45 0.81 10.63
C GLU A 33 14.39 0.87 9.41
N GLU A 34 15.19 -0.18 9.25
CA GLU A 34 16.09 -0.33 8.12
C GLU A 34 15.22 -0.44 6.87
N LYS A 35 15.15 0.64 6.09
CA LYS A 35 14.45 0.64 4.80
C LYS A 35 14.94 -0.55 3.98
N PRO A 36 14.05 -1.41 3.48
CA PRO A 36 14.46 -2.55 2.68
C PRO A 36 15.35 -2.05 1.54
N LYS A 37 16.51 -2.70 1.37
CA LYS A 37 17.49 -2.36 0.33
C LYS A 37 16.83 -2.58 -1.02
N THR A 38 16.41 -1.50 -1.67
CA THR A 38 15.73 -1.59 -2.96
C THR A 38 16.73 -1.82 -4.08
N SER A 39 16.35 -2.58 -5.11
CA SER A 39 17.14 -2.75 -6.34
C SER A 39 17.18 -1.47 -7.17
N GLY A 40 16.37 -0.47 -6.82
CA GLY A 40 16.22 0.82 -7.47
C GLY A 40 14.76 1.12 -7.76
N LYS A 41 14.50 2.22 -8.47
CA LYS A 41 13.15 2.64 -8.86
C LYS A 41 12.90 2.42 -10.35
N ILE A 42 11.67 2.05 -10.68
CA ILE A 42 11.16 1.98 -12.06
C ILE A 42 9.96 2.92 -12.15
N LEU A 43 9.93 3.72 -13.20
CA LEU A 43 8.83 4.63 -13.48
C LEU A 43 7.85 3.99 -14.45
N PHE A 44 6.59 3.84 -14.04
CA PHE A 44 5.50 3.38 -14.89
C PHE A 44 4.74 4.58 -15.44
N VAL A 45 4.60 4.63 -16.77
CA VAL A 45 3.82 5.65 -17.47
C VAL A 45 2.47 5.06 -17.82
N VAL A 46 1.40 5.71 -17.36
CA VAL A 46 0.01 5.34 -17.66
C VAL A 46 -0.71 6.52 -18.31
N THR A 47 -1.85 6.24 -18.96
CA THR A 47 -2.61 7.29 -19.64
C THR A 47 -3.48 8.08 -18.67
N SER A 48 -3.65 9.38 -18.94
CA SER A 48 -4.71 10.19 -18.33
C SER A 48 -5.96 10.26 -19.24
N HIS A 49 -5.94 9.59 -20.41
CA HIS A 49 -7.04 9.68 -21.38
C HIS A 49 -8.12 8.64 -21.10
N GLY A 50 -9.35 9.10 -20.93
CA GLY A 50 -10.48 8.26 -20.51
C GLY A 50 -11.60 8.12 -21.54
N GLU A 51 -11.43 8.61 -22.77
CA GLU A 51 -12.42 8.58 -23.81
C GLU A 51 -11.86 7.99 -25.11
N LEU A 52 -12.49 6.99 -25.69
CA LEU A 52 -12.05 6.36 -26.92
C LEU A 52 -12.48 7.21 -28.15
N GLY A 53 -11.68 8.21 -28.49
CA GLY A 53 -12.00 9.14 -29.57
C GLY A 53 -13.40 9.72 -29.44
N ASN A 54 -14.15 9.79 -30.54
CA ASN A 54 -15.53 10.32 -30.59
C ASN A 54 -16.60 9.21 -30.48
N THR A 55 -16.26 8.07 -29.91
CA THR A 55 -17.14 6.91 -29.88
C THR A 55 -18.12 6.93 -28.70
N GLY A 56 -17.92 7.81 -27.71
CA GLY A 56 -18.65 7.82 -26.44
C GLY A 56 -18.28 6.66 -25.50
N ARG A 57 -17.30 5.84 -25.86
CA ARG A 57 -16.81 4.75 -25.03
C ARG A 57 -15.70 5.24 -24.10
N LYS A 58 -15.72 4.74 -22.87
CA LYS A 58 -14.62 4.95 -21.93
C LYS A 58 -13.44 4.07 -22.33
N THR A 59 -12.24 4.52 -21.95
CA THR A 59 -10.97 3.81 -22.13
C THR A 59 -10.03 4.17 -20.97
N GLY A 60 -8.88 3.56 -20.95
CA GLY A 60 -7.85 3.78 -19.94
C GLY A 60 -6.68 2.84 -20.20
N TYR A 61 -5.76 2.74 -19.23
CA TYR A 61 -4.75 1.69 -19.29
C TYR A 61 -5.40 0.32 -18.98
N TRP A 62 -4.91 -0.73 -19.64
CA TRP A 62 -5.37 -2.09 -19.36
C TRP A 62 -4.75 -2.58 -18.05
N LEU A 63 -5.59 -2.98 -17.08
CA LEU A 63 -5.13 -3.25 -15.70
C LEU A 63 -4.00 -4.29 -15.65
N SER A 64 -4.11 -5.42 -16.35
CA SER A 64 -3.10 -6.47 -16.33
C SER A 64 -1.77 -6.06 -16.97
N GLU A 65 -1.76 -5.08 -17.88
CA GLU A 65 -0.53 -4.52 -18.45
C GLU A 65 0.27 -3.70 -17.42
N VAL A 66 -0.37 -3.25 -16.36
CA VAL A 66 0.28 -2.60 -15.22
C VAL A 66 0.62 -3.61 -14.14
N THR A 67 -0.35 -4.45 -13.75
CA THR A 67 -0.22 -5.29 -12.56
C THR A 67 0.77 -6.43 -12.73
N HIS A 68 0.83 -7.06 -13.89
CA HIS A 68 1.74 -8.17 -14.15
C HIS A 68 3.21 -7.73 -14.15
N PRO A 69 3.62 -6.69 -14.90
CA PRO A 69 4.98 -6.14 -14.80
C PRO A 69 5.30 -5.59 -13.39
N TRP A 70 4.32 -4.93 -12.75
CA TRP A 70 4.48 -4.47 -11.37
C TRP A 70 4.83 -5.63 -10.43
N LYS A 71 4.14 -6.76 -10.52
CA LYS A 71 4.40 -7.92 -9.67
C LYS A 71 5.80 -8.46 -9.88
N VAL A 72 6.22 -8.65 -11.13
CA VAL A 72 7.55 -9.15 -11.48
C VAL A 72 8.65 -8.24 -10.94
N LEU A 73 8.50 -6.94 -11.12
CA LEU A 73 9.51 -5.96 -10.71
C LEU A 73 9.53 -5.77 -9.18
N LYS A 74 8.36 -5.78 -8.54
CA LYS A 74 8.24 -5.75 -7.08
C LYS A 74 8.94 -6.97 -6.45
N ASP A 75 8.70 -8.17 -6.97
CA ASP A 75 9.33 -9.40 -6.49
C ASP A 75 10.85 -9.39 -6.70
N ALA A 76 11.33 -8.69 -7.74
CA ALA A 76 12.75 -8.45 -7.97
C ALA A 76 13.34 -7.33 -7.08
N GLY A 77 12.54 -6.77 -6.17
CA GLY A 77 12.97 -5.77 -5.20
C GLY A 77 13.01 -4.34 -5.72
N TYR A 78 12.37 -4.04 -6.85
CA TYR A 78 12.26 -2.67 -7.34
C TYR A 78 11.09 -1.94 -6.68
N GLU A 79 11.28 -0.64 -6.44
CA GLU A 79 10.21 0.28 -6.13
C GLU A 79 9.59 0.81 -7.42
N ILE A 80 8.26 0.85 -7.50
CA ILE A 80 7.54 1.33 -8.67
C ILE A 80 6.83 2.63 -8.31
N ASP A 81 7.04 3.66 -9.13
CA ASP A 81 6.29 4.90 -9.11
C ASP A 81 5.48 5.05 -10.39
N PHE A 82 4.36 5.78 -10.33
CA PHE A 82 3.48 5.98 -11.47
C PHE A 82 3.44 7.45 -11.88
N VAL A 83 3.46 7.69 -13.18
CA VAL A 83 3.34 9.01 -13.80
C VAL A 83 2.29 8.96 -14.90
N SER A 84 1.53 10.02 -15.02
CA SER A 84 0.60 10.22 -16.14
C SER A 84 0.64 11.66 -16.65
N PRO A 85 0.21 11.95 -17.88
CA PRO A 85 0.29 13.28 -18.46
C PRO A 85 -0.34 14.39 -17.60
N LEU A 86 -1.45 14.12 -16.92
CA LEU A 86 -2.14 15.09 -16.09
C LEU A 86 -1.88 14.91 -14.59
N GLY A 87 -1.27 13.80 -14.17
CA GLY A 87 -1.17 13.40 -12.77
C GLY A 87 -2.52 13.01 -12.17
N GLY A 88 -2.50 12.54 -10.90
CA GLY A 88 -3.72 12.15 -10.19
C GLY A 88 -4.27 10.80 -10.60
N GLU A 89 -5.58 10.63 -10.49
CA GLU A 89 -6.27 9.39 -10.82
C GLU A 89 -6.30 9.17 -12.34
N CYS A 90 -6.06 7.93 -12.76
CA CYS A 90 -6.02 7.53 -14.16
C CYS A 90 -7.12 6.52 -14.46
N PRO A 91 -7.79 6.63 -15.62
CA PRO A 91 -8.79 5.67 -16.03
C PRO A 91 -8.15 4.33 -16.37
N SER A 92 -8.84 3.24 -16.01
CA SER A 92 -8.39 1.86 -16.28
C SER A 92 -9.50 1.02 -16.91
N GLU A 93 -9.10 0.04 -17.70
CA GLU A 93 -9.95 -0.99 -18.31
C GLU A 93 -9.44 -2.40 -17.97
N GLY A 94 -10.20 -3.42 -18.41
CA GLY A 94 -9.79 -4.81 -18.27
C GLY A 94 -9.71 -5.29 -16.82
N ILE A 95 -10.63 -4.80 -15.97
CA ILE A 95 -10.69 -5.19 -14.56
C ILE A 95 -11.17 -6.64 -14.48
N ASP A 96 -10.22 -7.56 -14.28
CA ASP A 96 -10.52 -8.97 -14.01
C ASP A 96 -10.23 -9.26 -12.54
N ALA A 97 -11.30 -9.41 -11.76
CA ALA A 97 -11.21 -9.73 -10.33
C ALA A 97 -10.81 -11.20 -10.06
N SER A 98 -10.84 -12.06 -11.07
CA SER A 98 -10.42 -13.46 -10.97
C SER A 98 -8.90 -13.63 -11.11
N ASP A 99 -8.22 -12.64 -11.70
CA ASP A 99 -6.77 -12.62 -11.81
C ASP A 99 -6.12 -12.38 -10.43
N PRO A 100 -5.32 -13.33 -9.93
CA PRO A 100 -4.72 -13.23 -8.61
C PRO A 100 -3.73 -12.06 -8.49
N ILE A 101 -3.07 -11.67 -9.58
CA ILE A 101 -2.12 -10.55 -9.60
C ILE A 101 -2.87 -9.22 -9.53
N ASN A 102 -3.97 -9.07 -10.27
CA ASN A 102 -4.85 -7.91 -10.16
C ASN A 102 -5.39 -7.76 -8.74
N LYS A 103 -5.77 -8.88 -8.11
CA LYS A 103 -6.23 -8.89 -6.73
C LYS A 103 -5.12 -8.49 -5.75
N GLU A 104 -3.91 -9.04 -5.89
CA GLU A 104 -2.76 -8.65 -5.06
C GLU A 104 -2.47 -7.15 -5.19
N PHE A 105 -2.43 -6.64 -6.42
CA PHE A 105 -2.23 -5.22 -6.68
C PHE A 105 -3.30 -4.34 -6.01
N SER A 106 -4.58 -4.74 -6.09
CA SER A 106 -5.69 -4.00 -5.47
C SER A 106 -5.62 -3.96 -3.94
N GLN A 107 -4.95 -4.91 -3.32
CA GLN A 107 -4.76 -5.02 -1.87
C GLN A 107 -3.46 -4.37 -1.38
N ASP A 108 -2.52 -4.04 -2.28
CA ASP A 108 -1.29 -3.36 -1.93
C ASP A 108 -1.53 -1.86 -1.75
N LEU A 109 -1.60 -1.42 -0.49
CA LEU A 109 -1.90 -0.02 -0.14
C LEU A 109 -0.87 0.97 -0.72
N SER A 110 0.39 0.56 -0.85
CA SER A 110 1.43 1.41 -1.42
C SER A 110 1.23 1.59 -2.92
N ALA A 111 0.97 0.50 -3.65
CA ALA A 111 0.68 0.54 -5.07
C ALA A 111 -0.61 1.33 -5.36
N GLN A 112 -1.67 1.07 -4.58
CA GLN A 112 -2.95 1.79 -4.72
C GLN A 112 -2.79 3.29 -4.48
N LYS A 113 -2.05 3.69 -3.45
CA LYS A 113 -1.77 5.10 -3.21
C LYS A 113 -1.04 5.75 -4.39
N LYS A 114 -0.04 5.07 -4.95
CA LYS A 114 0.77 5.61 -6.06
C LYS A 114 0.00 5.67 -7.38
N ILE A 115 -0.83 4.67 -7.71
CA ILE A 115 -1.61 4.66 -8.96
C ILE A 115 -2.82 5.60 -8.91
N ASN A 116 -3.42 5.81 -7.74
CA ASN A 116 -4.53 6.75 -7.57
C ASN A 116 -4.06 8.22 -7.49
N PHE A 117 -2.77 8.44 -7.23
CA PHE A 117 -2.15 9.77 -7.16
C PHE A 117 -0.86 9.79 -7.99
N THR A 118 -0.98 9.54 -9.28
CA THR A 118 0.17 9.55 -10.19
C THR A 118 0.83 10.92 -10.23
N MET A 119 2.14 10.94 -10.42
CA MET A 119 2.91 12.17 -10.61
C MET A 119 2.61 12.80 -11.97
N LYS A 120 2.86 14.10 -12.08
CA LYS A 120 2.99 14.76 -13.38
C LYS A 120 4.40 14.58 -13.91
N PRO A 121 4.61 14.65 -15.25
CA PRO A 121 5.96 14.57 -15.83
C PRO A 121 6.92 15.64 -15.28
N SER A 122 6.42 16.83 -14.94
CA SER A 122 7.19 17.91 -14.32
C SER A 122 7.76 17.57 -12.94
N ASP A 123 7.14 16.63 -12.23
CA ASP A 123 7.50 16.27 -10.87
C ASP A 123 8.48 15.09 -10.82
N VAL A 124 8.72 14.46 -11.99
CA VAL A 124 9.62 13.32 -12.13
C VAL A 124 11.07 13.79 -12.12
N LYS A 125 11.90 13.13 -11.33
CA LYS A 125 13.35 13.29 -11.33
C LYS A 125 13.99 12.10 -12.04
N PRO A 126 14.37 12.23 -13.31
CA PRO A 126 14.78 11.08 -14.13
C PRO A 126 15.94 10.28 -13.53
N ASP A 127 16.86 10.96 -12.86
CA ASP A 127 18.06 10.34 -12.27
C ASP A 127 17.76 9.37 -11.11
N GLU A 128 16.53 9.41 -10.57
CA GLU A 128 16.10 8.48 -9.53
C GLU A 128 15.68 7.11 -10.08
N TYR A 129 15.47 6.98 -11.39
CA TYR A 129 14.91 5.79 -12.01
C TYR A 129 15.92 5.00 -12.83
N LYS A 130 15.87 3.68 -12.71
CA LYS A 130 16.69 2.74 -13.48
C LYS A 130 16.13 2.51 -14.88
N ALA A 131 14.82 2.58 -15.03
CA ALA A 131 14.11 2.37 -16.28
C ALA A 131 12.73 3.04 -16.27
N ILE A 132 12.15 3.20 -17.46
CA ILE A 132 10.79 3.66 -17.69
C ILE A 132 10.04 2.55 -18.39
N PHE A 133 8.85 2.23 -17.90
CA PHE A 133 7.94 1.26 -18.48
C PHE A 133 6.66 1.97 -18.92
N PHE A 134 6.25 1.80 -20.18
CA PHE A 134 5.01 2.34 -20.71
C PHE A 134 3.94 1.24 -20.71
N ALA A 135 2.83 1.47 -20.00
CA ALA A 135 1.68 0.58 -20.02
C ALA A 135 0.68 1.08 -21.06
N GLY A 136 0.27 0.17 -21.93
CA GLY A 136 -0.66 0.47 -23.00
C GLY A 136 0.02 0.88 -24.32
N GLY A 137 -0.76 0.84 -25.41
CA GLY A 137 -0.37 1.19 -26.77
C GLY A 137 -1.57 1.62 -27.61
#